data_9d9d285576100077753c04a57c2270ac
#
_entry.id   9d9d285576100077753c04a57c2270ac
#
_cell.length_a   1.000
_cell.length_b   1.000
_cell.length_c   1.000
_cell.angle_alpha   90.00
_cell.angle_beta   90.00
_cell.angle_gamma   90.00
#
_symmetry.space_group_name_H-M   'P 1'
#
loop_
_entity.id
_entity.type
_entity.pdbx_description
1 polymer ?
#
loop_
_entity_poly.entity_id
_entity_poly.type
_entity_poly.pdbx_seq_one_letter_code
_entity_poly.pdbx_strand_id
1 'polypeptide(L)'
;MPGGPGLSARTTIIRLGSGGLLVASPPPVEVGGLEHLDRLGVIEEVLVPNSFHYLNTREFMARYPSACLRLAPGLHRRVPGLPPGDELTDQLPLSWRGAVEHAILGPVRGLSEVALFHRPSATLVLTDLAFHVVTFEGRLDRAFWKLAGIPSGFGPSRTARLLLLRDRNVAAAFLERVLAWSFQRVVVAHGEPLESCTADVFRRAFAPHLASSGAAQRGDGAGRPASEAGRGS
;
A
#
# COMPACT_ATOMS: atom_id res chain seq x y z
N MET A 1 -3.80 28.13 1.27
CA MET A 1 -4.29 28.27 2.66
C MET A 1 -3.10 28.10 3.57
N PRO A 2 -2.62 29.12 4.28
CA PRO A 2 -1.57 28.93 5.26
C PRO A 2 -2.18 28.38 6.57
N GLY A 3 -1.62 27.28 7.10
CA GLY A 3 -1.64 27.02 8.51
C GLY A 3 -2.65 26.03 9.09
N GLY A 4 -2.98 24.96 8.42
CA GLY A 4 -3.47 23.75 9.11
C GLY A 4 -2.36 22.70 9.16
N PRO A 5 -2.38 21.73 10.10
CA PRO A 5 -1.49 20.57 10.04
C PRO A 5 -1.79 19.84 8.71
N GLY A 6 -1.02 20.19 7.66
CA GLY A 6 -1.27 19.73 6.31
C GLY A 6 -0.80 18.28 6.19
N LEU A 7 -1.70 17.36 5.93
CA LEU A 7 -1.35 16.04 5.41
C LEU A 7 -0.71 16.26 4.02
N SER A 8 0.58 16.56 3.98
CA SER A 8 1.31 16.53 2.71
C SER A 8 1.39 15.07 2.25
N ALA A 9 0.92 14.83 1.04
CA ALA A 9 1.06 13.53 0.42
C ALA A 9 2.30 13.53 -0.49
N ARG A 10 3.11 12.49 -0.38
CA ARG A 10 4.27 12.29 -1.25
C ARG A 10 3.85 11.63 -2.55
N THR A 11 4.28 12.19 -3.67
CA THR A 11 4.34 11.50 -4.96
C THR A 11 5.59 10.65 -4.99
N THR A 12 5.46 9.40 -5.40
CA THR A 12 6.62 8.51 -5.60
C THR A 12 6.86 8.29 -7.07
N ILE A 13 8.09 8.55 -7.53
CA ILE A 13 8.51 8.37 -8.90
C ILE A 13 9.45 7.17 -8.95
N ILE A 14 9.13 6.21 -9.79
CA ILE A 14 9.87 4.95 -9.94
C ILE A 14 10.35 4.84 -11.38
N ARG A 15 11.63 4.52 -11.56
CA ARG A 15 12.17 4.22 -12.87
C ARG A 15 11.88 2.79 -13.27
N LEU A 16 11.23 2.61 -14.41
CA LEU A 16 10.91 1.31 -14.99
C LEU A 16 12.11 0.69 -15.70
N GLY A 17 12.02 -0.59 -16.02
CA GLY A 17 13.06 -1.30 -16.77
C GLY A 17 13.27 -0.77 -18.19
N SER A 18 12.28 -0.12 -18.78
CA SER A 18 12.36 0.61 -20.06
C SER A 18 13.22 1.88 -19.99
N GLY A 19 13.47 2.40 -18.79
CA GLY A 19 14.02 3.73 -18.54
C GLY A 19 12.96 4.82 -18.37
N GLY A 20 11.69 4.54 -18.68
CA GLY A 20 10.56 5.42 -18.40
C GLY A 20 10.19 5.50 -16.93
N LEU A 21 9.18 6.29 -16.61
CA LEU A 21 8.76 6.59 -15.24
C LEU A 21 7.35 6.08 -14.95
N LEU A 22 7.20 5.48 -13.76
CA LEU A 22 5.93 5.27 -13.10
C LEU A 22 5.76 6.35 -12.01
N VAL A 23 4.67 7.10 -12.08
CA VAL A 23 4.30 8.12 -11.08
C VAL A 23 3.16 7.60 -10.23
N ALA A 24 3.43 7.29 -8.98
CA ALA A 24 2.42 6.86 -8.01
C ALA A 24 1.95 8.05 -7.17
N SER A 25 0.65 8.22 -7.04
CA SER A 25 0.00 9.37 -6.39
C SER A 25 0.36 10.70 -7.09
N PRO A 26 -0.22 10.99 -8.26
CA PRO A 26 0.17 12.14 -9.09
C PRO A 26 0.05 13.46 -8.32
N PRO A 27 1.05 14.36 -8.45
CA PRO A 27 1.05 15.65 -7.78
C PRO A 27 0.12 16.65 -8.49
N PRO A 28 -0.24 17.77 -7.82
CA PRO A 28 -0.86 18.90 -8.50
C PRO A 28 0.02 19.42 -9.64
N VAL A 29 -0.58 19.74 -10.78
CA VAL A 29 0.14 20.27 -11.95
C VAL A 29 0.58 21.74 -11.78
N GLU A 30 -0.04 22.46 -10.86
CA GLU A 30 0.23 23.87 -10.54
C GLU A 30 1.44 24.07 -9.62
N VAL A 31 1.89 23.00 -8.95
CA VAL A 31 3.06 23.06 -8.09
C VAL A 31 4.32 23.03 -8.95
N GLY A 32 5.15 24.05 -8.83
CA GLY A 32 6.47 24.08 -9.49
C GLY A 32 7.26 22.80 -9.21
N GLY A 33 7.74 22.12 -10.26
CA GLY A 33 8.43 20.83 -10.13
C GLY A 33 8.14 19.85 -11.25
N LEU A 34 7.07 20.06 -12.04
CA LEU A 34 6.80 19.21 -13.21
C LEU A 34 7.91 19.29 -14.25
N GLU A 35 8.55 20.45 -14.41
CA GLU A 35 9.73 20.59 -15.26
C GLU A 35 10.90 19.72 -14.76
N HIS A 36 11.01 19.55 -13.44
CA HIS A 36 12.00 18.63 -12.89
C HIS A 36 11.63 17.17 -13.19
N LEU A 37 10.35 16.84 -13.10
CA LEU A 37 9.83 15.53 -13.46
C LEU A 37 10.06 15.23 -14.96
N ASP A 38 9.78 16.21 -15.84
CA ASP A 38 10.03 16.09 -17.30
C ASP A 38 11.51 15.81 -17.60
N ARG A 39 12.44 16.40 -16.84
CA ARG A 39 13.88 16.12 -16.99
C ARG A 39 14.32 14.73 -16.51
N LEU A 40 13.53 14.10 -15.63
CA LEU A 40 13.84 12.74 -15.17
C LEU A 40 13.60 11.69 -16.25
N GLY A 41 12.66 11.92 -17.16
CA GLY A 41 12.36 10.99 -18.25
C GLY A 41 10.89 11.01 -18.67
N VAL A 42 10.56 10.14 -19.60
CA VAL A 42 9.19 9.99 -20.12
C VAL A 42 8.31 9.32 -19.06
N ILE A 43 7.15 9.89 -18.78
CA ILE A 43 6.14 9.25 -17.93
C ILE A 43 5.39 8.23 -18.78
N GLU A 44 5.62 6.96 -18.50
CA GLU A 44 4.95 5.85 -19.17
C GLU A 44 3.71 5.38 -18.43
N GLU A 45 3.74 5.46 -17.09
CA GLU A 45 2.69 4.92 -16.23
C GLU A 45 2.34 5.91 -15.11
N VAL A 46 1.06 6.02 -14.81
CA VAL A 46 0.54 6.75 -13.65
C VAL A 46 -0.28 5.79 -12.81
N LEU A 47 -0.02 5.72 -11.51
CA LEU A 47 -0.78 4.88 -10.58
C LEU A 47 -1.57 5.72 -9.58
N VAL A 48 -2.87 5.45 -9.50
CA VAL A 48 -3.72 5.88 -8.39
C VAL A 48 -3.89 4.69 -7.44
N PRO A 49 -3.14 4.65 -6.32
CA PRO A 49 -3.02 3.46 -5.50
C PRO A 49 -4.23 3.19 -4.59
N ASN A 50 -5.07 4.22 -4.36
CA ASN A 50 -6.28 4.11 -3.53
C ASN A 50 -7.24 5.29 -3.78
N SER A 51 -8.38 5.30 -3.07
CA SER A 51 -9.43 6.32 -3.22
C SER A 51 -9.17 7.64 -2.47
N PHE A 52 -7.98 7.87 -1.95
CA PHE A 52 -7.58 9.13 -1.31
C PHE A 52 -6.52 9.88 -2.13
N HIS A 53 -5.82 9.16 -3.02
CA HIS A 53 -4.72 9.68 -3.83
C HIS A 53 -5.09 9.93 -5.31
N TYR A 54 -6.34 10.35 -5.57
CA TYR A 54 -6.87 10.54 -6.94
C TYR A 54 -7.03 12.00 -7.36
N LEU A 55 -6.99 12.96 -6.43
CA LEU A 55 -7.45 14.34 -6.65
C LEU A 55 -6.83 15.03 -7.86
N ASN A 56 -5.56 14.82 -8.10
CA ASN A 56 -4.81 15.47 -9.18
C ASN A 56 -4.75 14.65 -10.47
N THR A 57 -5.41 13.48 -10.50
CA THR A 57 -5.25 12.53 -11.61
C THR A 57 -5.73 13.09 -12.94
N ARG A 58 -6.85 13.81 -12.94
CA ARG A 58 -7.43 14.36 -14.19
C ARG A 58 -6.50 15.36 -14.86
N GLU A 59 -6.02 16.34 -14.09
CA GLU A 59 -5.14 17.40 -14.57
C GLU A 59 -3.77 16.81 -14.96
N PHE A 60 -3.28 15.87 -14.17
CA PHE A 60 -2.02 15.20 -14.45
C PHE A 60 -2.08 14.38 -15.74
N MET A 61 -3.14 13.59 -15.96
CA MET A 61 -3.35 12.86 -17.21
C MET A 61 -3.58 13.77 -18.42
N ALA A 62 -4.20 14.92 -18.25
CA ALA A 62 -4.32 15.92 -19.32
C ALA A 62 -2.95 16.50 -19.73
N ARG A 63 -2.00 16.62 -18.78
CA ARG A 63 -0.61 17.05 -19.05
C ARG A 63 0.22 15.94 -19.69
N TYR A 64 -0.05 14.68 -19.37
CA TYR A 64 0.70 13.50 -19.85
C TYR A 64 -0.24 12.48 -20.52
N PRO A 65 -0.86 12.83 -21.66
CA PRO A 65 -1.92 12.01 -22.28
C PRO A 65 -1.43 10.69 -22.88
N SER A 66 -0.13 10.54 -23.09
CA SER A 66 0.48 9.28 -23.57
C SER A 66 0.78 8.28 -22.47
N ALA A 67 0.68 8.67 -21.19
CA ALA A 67 0.92 7.77 -20.08
C ALA A 67 -0.28 6.82 -19.88
N CYS A 68 0.01 5.56 -19.53
CA CYS A 68 -1.03 4.60 -19.15
C CYS A 68 -1.48 4.84 -17.70
N LEU A 69 -2.79 5.01 -17.50
CA LEU A 69 -3.35 5.17 -16.16
C LEU A 69 -3.68 3.80 -15.55
N ARG A 70 -3.09 3.51 -14.38
CA ARG A 70 -3.38 2.33 -13.56
C ARG A 70 -4.13 2.73 -12.31
N LEU A 71 -5.14 1.98 -11.95
CA LEU A 71 -6.05 2.28 -10.85
C LEU A 71 -6.10 1.11 -9.87
N ALA A 72 -6.20 1.42 -8.59
CA ALA A 72 -6.55 0.42 -7.61
C ALA A 72 -7.94 -0.18 -7.92
N PRO A 73 -8.17 -1.49 -7.67
CA PRO A 73 -9.44 -2.14 -7.99
C PRO A 73 -10.64 -1.46 -7.33
N GLY A 74 -11.71 -1.29 -8.10
CA GLY A 74 -12.97 -0.67 -7.66
C GLY A 74 -12.97 0.86 -7.65
N LEU A 75 -11.87 1.49 -8.07
CA LEU A 75 -11.73 2.95 -7.95
C LEU A 75 -12.68 3.70 -8.89
N HIS A 76 -12.92 3.24 -10.10
CA HIS A 76 -13.88 3.85 -11.03
C HIS A 76 -15.30 3.96 -10.46
N ARG A 77 -15.73 2.94 -9.71
CA ARG A 77 -17.06 2.94 -9.08
C ARG A 77 -17.13 3.90 -7.90
N ARG A 78 -16.02 4.10 -7.21
CA ARG A 78 -15.97 4.92 -6.00
C ARG A 78 -15.71 6.40 -6.29
N VAL A 79 -14.97 6.68 -7.35
CA VAL A 79 -14.60 8.04 -7.78
C VAL A 79 -15.08 8.26 -9.20
N PRO A 80 -16.35 8.69 -9.37
CA PRO A 80 -16.88 9.01 -10.70
C PRO A 80 -16.08 10.14 -11.34
N GLY A 81 -15.84 10.02 -12.66
CA GLY A 81 -15.18 11.07 -13.43
C GLY A 81 -13.64 11.00 -13.44
N LEU A 82 -13.03 9.92 -12.94
CA LEU A 82 -11.65 9.64 -13.28
C LEU A 82 -11.47 9.45 -14.80
N PRO A 83 -10.30 9.81 -15.36
CA PRO A 83 -9.98 9.47 -16.73
C PRO A 83 -10.03 7.96 -16.97
N PRO A 84 -10.26 7.50 -18.21
CA PRO A 84 -10.15 6.08 -18.55
C PRO A 84 -8.80 5.52 -18.14
N GLY A 85 -8.79 4.34 -17.53
CA GLY A 85 -7.58 3.66 -17.06
C GLY A 85 -7.88 2.23 -16.71
N ASP A 86 -6.83 1.41 -16.60
CA ASP A 86 -6.95 -0.01 -16.30
C ASP A 86 -6.88 -0.24 -14.79
N GLU A 87 -7.86 -0.94 -14.24
CA GLU A 87 -7.78 -1.41 -12.86
C GLU A 87 -6.72 -2.53 -12.76
N LEU A 88 -5.85 -2.41 -11.78
CA LEU A 88 -4.85 -3.44 -11.49
C LEU A 88 -5.54 -4.74 -11.06
N THR A 89 -4.93 -5.83 -11.46
CA THR A 89 -5.27 -7.20 -11.04
C THR A 89 -4.04 -7.84 -10.40
N ASP A 90 -4.12 -9.11 -10.02
CA ASP A 90 -2.92 -9.84 -9.56
C ASP A 90 -1.87 -10.07 -10.66
N GLN A 91 -2.24 -9.85 -11.93
CA GLN A 91 -1.29 -9.91 -13.04
C GLN A 91 -0.43 -8.66 -13.09
N LEU A 92 0.89 -8.87 -13.13
CA LEU A 92 1.84 -7.77 -13.21
C LEU A 92 1.78 -7.12 -14.59
N PRO A 93 1.62 -5.78 -14.69
CA PRO A 93 1.74 -5.05 -15.95
C PRO A 93 3.09 -5.36 -16.64
N LEU A 94 3.06 -5.52 -17.96
CA LEU A 94 4.26 -5.88 -18.73
C LEU A 94 5.38 -4.85 -18.57
N SER A 95 5.04 -3.57 -18.55
CA SER A 95 5.94 -2.43 -18.36
C SER A 95 6.66 -2.44 -17.00
N TRP A 96 6.10 -3.13 -15.99
CA TRP A 96 6.67 -3.21 -14.63
C TRP A 96 7.65 -4.37 -14.45
N ARG A 97 7.66 -5.33 -15.38
CA ARG A 97 8.49 -6.55 -15.26
C ARG A 97 9.96 -6.22 -15.05
N GLY A 98 10.57 -6.93 -14.10
CA GLY A 98 11.98 -6.78 -13.75
C GLY A 98 12.29 -5.59 -12.83
N ALA A 99 11.46 -4.56 -12.77
CA ALA A 99 11.70 -3.38 -11.94
C ALA A 99 10.74 -3.28 -10.75
N VAL A 100 9.43 -3.49 -10.97
CA VAL A 100 8.40 -3.26 -9.97
C VAL A 100 7.55 -4.51 -9.79
N GLU A 101 7.26 -4.85 -8.55
CA GLU A 101 6.18 -5.77 -8.17
C GLU A 101 5.07 -5.03 -7.45
N HIS A 102 3.89 -5.62 -7.37
CA HIS A 102 2.79 -5.05 -6.61
C HIS A 102 2.02 -6.10 -5.82
N ALA A 103 1.35 -5.63 -4.78
CA ALA A 103 0.35 -6.38 -4.02
C ALA A 103 -0.88 -5.51 -3.82
N ILE A 104 -2.05 -6.10 -3.89
CA ILE A 104 -3.33 -5.42 -3.72
C ILE A 104 -3.96 -5.86 -2.41
N LEU A 105 -4.24 -4.91 -1.55
CA LEU A 105 -5.07 -5.10 -0.37
C LEU A 105 -6.51 -4.73 -0.73
N GLY A 106 -7.41 -5.69 -0.74
CA GLY A 106 -8.82 -5.44 -1.04
C GLY A 106 -9.30 -6.01 -2.37
N PRO A 107 -10.49 -5.59 -2.85
CA PRO A 107 -11.33 -4.56 -2.22
C PRO A 107 -11.99 -5.01 -0.90
N VAL A 108 -11.77 -4.25 0.16
CA VAL A 108 -12.48 -4.40 1.43
C VAL A 108 -13.50 -3.28 1.53
N ARG A 109 -14.80 -3.63 1.50
CA ARG A 109 -15.90 -2.64 1.46
C ARG A 109 -15.75 -1.59 0.33
N GLY A 110 -15.23 -2.01 -0.81
CA GLY A 110 -14.98 -1.13 -1.97
C GLY A 110 -13.75 -0.23 -1.84
N LEU A 111 -12.92 -0.44 -0.83
CA LEU A 111 -11.62 0.22 -0.68
C LEU A 111 -10.51 -0.75 -1.04
N SER A 112 -9.55 -0.27 -1.78
CA SER A 112 -8.33 -1.01 -2.11
C SER A 112 -7.10 -0.13 -1.86
N GLU A 113 -5.99 -0.77 -1.60
CA GLU A 113 -4.67 -0.16 -1.46
C GLU A 113 -3.67 -0.97 -2.28
N VAL A 114 -2.78 -0.29 -3.00
CA VAL A 114 -1.72 -0.93 -3.79
C VAL A 114 -0.37 -0.64 -3.15
N ALA A 115 0.32 -1.69 -2.73
CA ALA A 115 1.72 -1.62 -2.36
C ALA A 115 2.60 -1.93 -3.58
N LEU A 116 3.73 -1.20 -3.72
CA LEU A 116 4.72 -1.45 -4.75
C LEU A 116 6.05 -1.87 -4.12
N PHE A 117 6.77 -2.74 -4.80
CA PHE A 117 8.14 -3.06 -4.46
C PHE A 117 9.05 -2.78 -5.65
N HIS A 118 9.92 -1.80 -5.52
CA HIS A 118 10.95 -1.50 -6.52
C HIS A 118 12.20 -2.32 -6.26
N ARG A 119 12.40 -3.36 -7.08
CA ARG A 119 13.49 -4.34 -6.92
C ARG A 119 14.89 -3.72 -6.94
N PRO A 120 15.25 -2.84 -7.91
CA PRO A 120 16.61 -2.31 -8.01
C PRO A 120 17.07 -1.54 -6.77
N SER A 121 16.15 -0.84 -6.07
CA SER A 121 16.47 -0.08 -4.86
C SER A 121 16.05 -0.80 -3.57
N ALA A 122 15.52 -2.03 -3.66
CA ALA A 122 14.95 -2.77 -2.53
C ALA A 122 13.98 -1.93 -1.69
N THR A 123 13.11 -1.14 -2.35
CA THR A 123 12.21 -0.18 -1.70
C THR A 123 10.77 -0.61 -1.78
N LEU A 124 10.13 -0.76 -0.63
CA LEU A 124 8.68 -0.90 -0.49
C LEU A 124 8.03 0.48 -0.49
N VAL A 125 7.00 0.68 -1.32
CA VAL A 125 6.21 1.91 -1.37
C VAL A 125 4.80 1.60 -0.87
N LEU A 126 4.38 2.35 0.14
CA LEU A 126 3.04 2.30 0.73
C LEU A 126 2.42 3.68 0.69
N THR A 127 1.08 3.74 0.63
CA THR A 127 0.36 5.00 0.74
C THR A 127 -0.36 5.10 2.09
N ASP A 128 -1.67 4.95 2.14
CA ASP A 128 -2.46 5.14 3.36
C ASP A 128 -2.48 3.93 4.31
N LEU A 129 -1.89 2.82 3.89
CA LEU A 129 -1.76 1.65 4.75
C LEU A 129 -0.88 1.93 5.96
N ALA A 130 0.20 2.67 5.78
CA ALA A 130 1.14 2.98 6.86
C ALA A 130 1.59 4.44 6.83
N PHE A 131 1.93 4.94 8.01
CA PHE A 131 2.45 6.28 8.26
C PHE A 131 3.77 6.18 9.02
N HIS A 132 4.64 7.15 8.83
CA HIS A 132 5.86 7.29 9.62
C HIS A 132 6.09 8.77 9.95
N VAL A 133 5.29 9.30 10.88
CA VAL A 133 5.37 10.69 11.31
C VAL A 133 6.25 10.76 12.56
N VAL A 134 7.45 11.28 12.40
CA VAL A 134 8.45 11.39 13.49
C VAL A 134 8.73 12.84 13.86
N THR A 135 8.45 13.78 12.98
CA THR A 135 8.63 15.22 13.19
C THR A 135 7.27 15.89 13.38
N PHE A 136 7.16 16.75 14.38
CA PHE A 136 5.94 17.49 14.70
C PHE A 136 6.26 18.97 14.81
N GLU A 137 5.46 19.82 14.16
CA GLU A 137 5.64 21.29 14.17
C GLU A 137 5.19 21.95 15.49
N GLY A 138 4.79 21.13 16.48
CA GLY A 138 4.42 21.62 17.80
C GLY A 138 3.48 20.67 18.56
N ARG A 139 3.01 21.15 19.74
CA ARG A 139 2.15 20.34 20.63
C ARG A 139 0.76 20.09 20.02
N LEU A 140 0.23 21.06 19.29
CA LEU A 140 -1.08 20.96 18.63
C LEU A 140 -1.03 19.99 17.45
N ASP A 141 0.02 20.04 16.65
CA ASP A 141 0.27 19.10 15.56
C ASP A 141 0.37 17.66 16.09
N ARG A 142 1.19 17.45 17.12
CA ARG A 142 1.28 16.14 17.79
C ARG A 142 -0.07 15.65 18.32
N ALA A 143 -0.88 16.54 18.92
CA ALA A 143 -2.22 16.20 19.41
C ALA A 143 -3.15 15.81 18.27
N PHE A 144 -3.11 16.53 17.15
CA PHE A 144 -3.86 16.22 15.93
C PHE A 144 -3.54 14.81 15.41
N TRP A 145 -2.26 14.49 15.20
CA TRP A 145 -1.83 13.19 14.71
C TRP A 145 -2.22 12.06 15.65
N LYS A 146 -2.10 12.27 16.95
CA LYS A 146 -2.55 11.32 17.96
C LYS A 146 -4.07 11.11 17.91
N LEU A 147 -4.87 12.17 17.75
CA LEU A 147 -6.32 12.10 17.62
C LEU A 147 -6.73 11.40 16.32
N ALA A 148 -6.05 11.66 15.21
CA ALA A 148 -6.21 10.96 13.94
C ALA A 148 -5.84 9.47 14.03
N GLY A 149 -5.22 9.03 15.15
CA GLY A 149 -4.84 7.64 15.37
C GLY A 149 -3.63 7.20 14.55
N ILE A 150 -2.78 8.16 14.18
CA ILE A 150 -1.50 7.90 13.54
C ILE A 150 -0.51 7.41 14.61
N PRO A 151 0.23 6.32 14.37
CA PRO A 151 1.18 5.81 15.32
C PRO A 151 2.36 6.77 15.50
N SER A 152 2.92 6.80 16.69
CA SER A 152 4.23 7.43 16.94
C SER A 152 5.33 6.50 16.42
N GLY A 153 5.72 6.68 15.18
CA GLY A 153 6.64 5.82 14.45
C GLY A 153 5.94 5.14 13.25
N PHE A 154 6.54 4.06 12.75
CA PHE A 154 6.03 3.37 11.57
C PHE A 154 4.88 2.41 11.91
N GLY A 155 3.78 2.51 11.17
CA GLY A 155 2.67 1.56 11.27
C GLY A 155 1.35 2.06 10.70
N PRO A 156 0.31 1.21 10.74
CA PRO A 156 -1.01 1.54 10.22
C PRO A 156 -1.74 2.55 11.10
N SER A 157 -2.43 3.51 10.47
CA SER A 157 -3.33 4.43 11.14
C SER A 157 -4.55 3.71 11.72
N ARG A 158 -5.31 4.40 12.59
CA ARG A 158 -6.63 3.88 13.04
C ARG A 158 -7.56 3.62 11.87
N THR A 159 -7.59 4.53 10.90
CA THR A 159 -8.41 4.42 9.68
C THR A 159 -8.01 3.20 8.86
N ALA A 160 -6.71 2.98 8.61
CA ALA A 160 -6.25 1.80 7.91
C ALA A 160 -6.65 0.50 8.62
N ARG A 161 -6.53 0.45 9.96
CA ARG A 161 -6.93 -0.73 10.76
C ARG A 161 -8.42 -1.01 10.66
N LEU A 162 -9.28 0.02 10.69
CA LEU A 162 -10.72 -0.14 10.69
C LEU A 162 -11.31 -0.39 9.29
N LEU A 163 -10.69 0.15 8.24
CA LEU A 163 -11.22 0.09 6.88
C LEU A 163 -10.52 -0.97 6.02
N LEU A 164 -9.20 -0.99 6.00
CA LEU A 164 -8.42 -1.85 5.10
C LEU A 164 -8.03 -3.18 5.76
N LEU A 165 -7.60 -3.15 7.02
CA LEU A 165 -7.08 -4.33 7.74
C LEU A 165 -8.16 -5.05 8.56
N ARG A 166 -9.43 -4.71 8.38
CA ARG A 166 -10.55 -5.28 9.14
C ARG A 166 -10.81 -6.75 8.78
N ASP A 167 -10.75 -7.07 7.49
CA ASP A 167 -10.81 -8.47 7.04
C ASP A 167 -9.44 -9.10 7.26
N ARG A 168 -9.35 -9.93 8.28
CA ARG A 168 -8.09 -10.53 8.72
C ARG A 168 -7.49 -11.48 7.69
N ASN A 169 -8.31 -12.18 6.92
CA ASN A 169 -7.80 -13.12 5.91
C ASN A 169 -7.21 -12.36 4.72
N VAL A 170 -7.93 -11.36 4.24
CA VAL A 170 -7.44 -10.48 3.16
C VAL A 170 -6.20 -9.72 3.61
N ALA A 171 -6.19 -9.17 4.82
CA ALA A 171 -5.06 -8.46 5.37
C ALA A 171 -3.82 -9.38 5.54
N ALA A 172 -4.00 -10.57 6.11
CA ALA A 172 -2.90 -11.52 6.31
C ALA A 172 -2.28 -11.95 4.97
N ALA A 173 -3.10 -12.34 3.99
CA ALA A 173 -2.61 -12.75 2.66
C ALA A 173 -1.82 -11.62 1.98
N PHE A 174 -2.31 -10.39 2.04
CA PHE A 174 -1.61 -9.23 1.52
C PHE A 174 -0.26 -8.98 2.25
N LEU A 175 -0.28 -8.99 3.59
CA LEU A 175 0.93 -8.74 4.40
C LEU A 175 1.98 -9.83 4.19
N GLU A 176 1.57 -11.09 4.06
CA GLU A 176 2.47 -12.21 3.75
C GLU A 176 3.12 -12.03 2.38
N ARG A 177 2.33 -11.59 1.37
CA ARG A 177 2.87 -11.27 0.04
C ARG A 177 3.89 -10.14 0.09
N VAL A 178 3.62 -9.07 0.84
CA VAL A 178 4.57 -7.96 1.05
C VAL A 178 5.84 -8.46 1.77
N LEU A 179 5.68 -9.28 2.79
CA LEU A 179 6.81 -9.85 3.56
C LEU A 179 7.68 -10.85 2.77
N ALA A 180 7.17 -11.37 1.66
CA ALA A 180 7.97 -12.19 0.75
C ALA A 180 8.97 -11.37 -0.08
N TRP A 181 8.82 -10.05 -0.12
CA TRP A 181 9.77 -9.15 -0.79
C TRP A 181 10.97 -8.83 0.11
N SER A 182 12.16 -8.81 -0.50
CA SER A 182 13.42 -8.51 0.22
C SER A 182 13.68 -7.00 0.29
N PHE A 183 12.71 -6.23 0.80
CA PHE A 183 12.90 -4.78 0.95
C PHE A 183 13.81 -4.44 2.13
N GLN A 184 14.54 -3.33 1.97
CA GLN A 184 15.44 -2.75 2.97
C GLN A 184 15.05 -1.32 3.35
N ARG A 185 14.14 -0.71 2.57
CA ARG A 185 13.65 0.65 2.74
C ARG A 185 12.15 0.67 2.56
N VAL A 186 11.48 1.57 3.28
CA VAL A 186 10.04 1.84 3.07
C VAL A 186 9.84 3.33 2.81
N VAL A 187 9.12 3.64 1.73
CA VAL A 187 8.60 4.97 1.44
C VAL A 187 7.11 4.96 1.73
N VAL A 188 6.65 5.93 2.51
CA VAL A 188 5.25 6.15 2.82
C VAL A 188 4.77 7.46 2.20
N ALA A 189 3.48 7.56 1.87
CA ALA A 189 2.92 8.81 1.35
C ALA A 189 2.93 9.92 2.40
N HIS A 190 2.83 9.56 3.69
CA HIS A 190 2.71 10.52 4.79
C HIS A 190 3.79 10.31 5.85
N GLY A 191 4.63 11.31 6.06
CA GLY A 191 5.75 11.30 7.00
C GLY A 191 7.09 10.97 6.33
N GLU A 192 8.06 10.50 7.10
CA GLU A 192 9.44 10.30 6.66
C GLU A 192 9.66 8.90 6.08
N PRO A 193 10.50 8.72 5.07
CA PRO A 193 10.95 7.40 4.64
C PRO A 193 11.66 6.65 5.77
N LEU A 194 11.55 5.34 5.79
CA LEU A 194 12.38 4.48 6.62
C LEU A 194 13.56 4.00 5.77
N GLU A 195 14.72 4.58 5.97
CA GLU A 195 15.95 4.25 5.22
C GLU A 195 16.51 2.87 5.57
N SER A 196 16.13 2.34 6.74
CA SER A 196 16.48 1.00 7.17
C SER A 196 15.25 0.33 7.76
N CYS A 197 14.54 -0.44 6.95
CA CYS A 197 13.35 -1.17 7.37
C CYS A 197 13.46 -2.63 6.98
N THR A 198 13.72 -3.47 7.95
CA THR A 198 13.73 -4.92 7.76
C THR A 198 12.32 -5.48 7.81
N ALA A 199 12.14 -6.70 7.31
CA ALA A 199 10.89 -7.45 7.45
C ALA A 199 10.43 -7.57 8.92
N ASP A 200 11.34 -7.56 9.89
CA ASP A 200 10.99 -7.64 11.31
C ASP A 200 10.39 -6.34 11.83
N VAL A 201 10.86 -5.18 11.39
CA VAL A 201 10.23 -3.88 11.70
C VAL A 201 8.81 -3.85 11.15
N PHE A 202 8.64 -4.29 9.91
CA PHE A 202 7.33 -4.38 9.27
C PHE A 202 6.42 -5.38 10.02
N ARG A 203 6.90 -6.58 10.33
CA ARG A 203 6.12 -7.58 11.10
C ARG A 203 5.64 -7.02 12.44
N ARG A 204 6.50 -6.34 13.19
CA ARG A 204 6.10 -5.75 14.47
C ARG A 204 4.99 -4.71 14.31
N ALA A 205 5.09 -3.85 13.29
CA ALA A 205 4.08 -2.82 13.03
C ALA A 205 2.71 -3.40 12.69
N PHE A 206 2.67 -4.54 11.98
CA PHE A 206 1.46 -5.18 11.50
C PHE A 206 1.11 -6.48 12.25
N ALA A 207 1.80 -6.81 13.34
CA ALA A 207 1.62 -8.06 14.09
C ALA A 207 0.16 -8.44 14.40
N PRO A 208 -0.74 -7.51 14.79
CA PRO A 208 -2.14 -7.85 15.08
C PRO A 208 -2.94 -8.32 13.84
N HIS A 209 -2.42 -8.11 12.65
CA HIS A 209 -3.08 -8.37 11.36
C HIS A 209 -2.45 -9.53 10.58
N LEU A 210 -1.32 -10.06 11.04
CA LEU A 210 -0.71 -11.26 10.48
C LEU A 210 -1.47 -12.50 10.98
N ALA A 211 -1.51 -13.55 10.16
CA ALA A 211 -2.05 -14.83 10.61
C ALA A 211 -1.23 -15.34 11.78
N SER A 212 -1.90 -15.78 12.85
CA SER A 212 -1.23 -16.48 13.93
C SER A 212 -0.68 -17.80 13.39
N SER A 213 0.63 -17.94 13.34
CA SER A 213 1.36 -19.12 12.89
C SER A 213 1.13 -20.32 13.84
N GLY A 214 -0.11 -20.68 14.17
CA GLY A 214 -0.39 -21.68 15.22
C GLY A 214 -1.77 -22.31 15.24
N ALA A 215 -2.66 -22.03 14.30
CA ALA A 215 -4.02 -22.61 14.33
C ALA A 215 -4.27 -23.80 13.41
N ALA A 216 -3.29 -24.25 12.61
CA ALA A 216 -3.47 -25.29 11.61
C ALA A 216 -3.02 -26.71 12.01
N GLN A 217 -2.75 -26.98 13.30
CA GLN A 217 -2.35 -28.34 13.75
C GLN A 217 -3.00 -28.79 15.05
N ARG A 218 -4.30 -28.57 15.25
CA ARG A 218 -5.06 -29.30 16.28
C ARG A 218 -6.43 -29.67 15.75
N GLY A 219 -6.51 -30.83 15.12
CA GLY A 219 -7.79 -31.39 14.74
C GLY A 219 -7.64 -32.55 13.78
N ASP A 220 -7.01 -33.65 14.23
CA ASP A 220 -7.43 -35.00 13.90
C ASP A 220 -6.46 -35.97 14.60
N GLY A 221 -6.93 -36.54 15.67
CA GLY A 221 -6.16 -37.56 16.40
C GLY A 221 -6.86 -38.07 17.67
N ALA A 222 -8.17 -38.27 17.62
CA ALA A 222 -8.84 -39.04 18.64
C ALA A 222 -9.61 -40.19 17.99
N GLY A 223 -8.88 -41.16 17.52
CA GLY A 223 -9.42 -42.50 17.21
C GLY A 223 -9.84 -43.15 18.52
N ARG A 224 -11.15 -43.37 18.70
CA ARG A 224 -11.72 -44.25 19.74
C ARG A 224 -11.29 -45.69 19.45
N PRO A 225 -10.79 -46.42 20.41
CA PRO A 225 -10.71 -47.88 20.27
C PRO A 225 -12.11 -48.50 20.45
N ALA A 226 -12.49 -49.31 19.49
CA ALA A 226 -13.67 -50.15 19.56
C ALA A 226 -13.47 -51.22 20.66
N SER A 227 -14.37 -51.30 21.63
CA SER A 227 -14.46 -52.37 22.60
C SER A 227 -15.15 -53.56 21.94
N GLU A 228 -14.41 -54.64 21.67
CA GLU A 228 -14.97 -55.95 21.47
C GLU A 228 -15.51 -56.48 22.78
N ALA A 229 -16.82 -56.61 22.86
CA ALA A 229 -17.46 -57.39 23.88
C ALA A 229 -17.71 -58.80 23.36
N GLY A 230 -16.94 -59.74 23.85
CA GLY A 230 -17.21 -61.15 23.66
C GLY A 230 -18.52 -61.59 24.28
N ARG A 231 -19.20 -62.53 23.63
CA ARG A 231 -20.18 -63.44 24.25
C ARG A 231 -19.80 -64.83 23.88
N GLY A 232 -19.38 -65.56 24.90
CA GLY A 232 -19.46 -67.00 24.90
C GLY A 232 -20.84 -67.44 25.34
N SER A 233 -21.30 -68.47 24.77
CA SER A 233 -22.06 -69.66 25.24
C SER A 233 -22.55 -70.37 24.05
#